data_e7c3ea0fe256636ffc92efe4a6f15fe1
#
_entry.id   e7c3ea0fe256636ffc92efe4a6f15fe1
#
_cell.length_a   1.000
_cell.length_b   1.000
_cell.length_c   1.000
_cell.angle_alpha   90.00
_cell.angle_beta   90.00
_cell.angle_gamma   90.00
#
_symmetry.space_group_name_H-M   'P 1'
#
loop_
_entity.id
_entity.type
_entity.pdbx_description
1 polymer ?
#
loop_
_entity_poly.entity_id
_entity_poly.type
_entity_poly.pdbx_seq_one_letter_code
_entity_poly.pdbx_strand_id
1 'polypeptide(L)'
;MTFVGDGLNSPRKQGGIDSSEDSPFPDKYYMRNTRVLNVSKANITELPMEVLETARQEMVNIVNLDGNLLIELPQDLHMLSEFLTELVLSRNQICYVPTNISQYSKLLILNLSGNLLRELPIEVAGLQLLRELDISHNRFDHLPRCIYELQSLSKLLAHDNRIKSIDASDQGLGAMTSLETLNLNNNDIEMVPPLLGNLTNIKQLDLWGNTFRLPRHQVLVMGTTAVLAYLRTRIPT
;
A
#
# COMPACT_ATOMS: atom_id res chain seq x y z
N MET A 1 4.14 51.44 -69.03
CA MET A 1 2.92 51.70 -68.24
C MET A 1 2.94 50.77 -67.04
N THR A 2 3.08 51.40 -65.93
CA THR A 2 3.16 50.92 -64.58
C THR A 2 1.83 50.35 -64.10
N PHE A 3 1.86 49.23 -63.33
CA PHE A 3 0.91 49.01 -62.28
C PHE A 3 1.60 48.31 -61.11
N VAL A 4 1.58 48.97 -59.99
CA VAL A 4 1.98 48.57 -58.68
C VAL A 4 0.80 47.76 -58.08
N GLY A 5 1.07 46.64 -57.38
CA GLY A 5 0.08 45.83 -56.66
C GLY A 5 0.59 45.58 -55.24
N ASP A 6 -0.11 46.18 -54.32
CA ASP A 6 0.18 46.17 -52.85
C ASP A 6 0.17 44.77 -52.21
N GLY A 7 1.20 44.50 -51.46
CA GLY A 7 1.27 43.32 -50.62
C GLY A 7 0.50 43.53 -49.30
N LEU A 8 -0.53 42.76 -49.07
CA LEU A 8 -1.21 42.63 -47.80
C LEU A 8 -0.49 41.60 -46.94
N ASN A 9 0.22 42.14 -45.96
CA ASN A 9 0.88 41.40 -44.90
C ASN A 9 -0.20 40.93 -43.89
N SER A 10 -0.56 39.65 -43.92
CA SER A 10 -1.38 39.02 -42.87
C SER A 10 -0.47 38.55 -41.75
N PRO A 11 -0.75 38.87 -40.48
CA PRO A 11 0.05 38.39 -39.39
C PRO A 11 -0.18 36.88 -39.23
N ARG A 12 0.91 36.10 -39.30
CA ARG A 12 0.95 34.72 -38.88
C ARG A 12 0.56 34.66 -37.41
N LYS A 13 -0.59 34.05 -37.12
CA LYS A 13 -0.91 33.58 -35.77
C LYS A 13 0.18 32.59 -35.39
N GLN A 14 1.01 32.97 -34.38
CA GLN A 14 1.80 32.03 -33.62
C GLN A 14 0.79 31.12 -32.92
N GLY A 15 0.67 29.89 -33.39
CA GLY A 15 0.01 28.83 -32.67
C GLY A 15 0.79 28.61 -31.38
N GLY A 16 0.24 29.02 -30.25
CA GLY A 16 0.68 28.57 -28.96
C GLY A 16 0.56 27.05 -28.95
N ILE A 17 1.66 26.38 -28.75
CA ILE A 17 1.68 24.94 -28.44
C ILE A 17 1.03 24.84 -27.07
N ASP A 18 -0.21 24.39 -27.06
CA ASP A 18 -0.93 24.07 -25.84
C ASP A 18 -0.26 22.81 -25.24
N SER A 19 0.65 23.03 -24.29
CA SER A 19 1.48 21.99 -23.66
C SER A 19 0.72 21.18 -22.59
N SER A 20 -0.62 21.14 -22.65
CA SER A 20 -1.46 20.50 -21.64
C SER A 20 -1.88 19.05 -21.98
N GLU A 21 -1.57 18.51 -23.17
CA GLU A 21 -2.04 17.18 -23.57
C GLU A 21 -1.11 16.01 -23.19
N ASP A 22 0.11 16.27 -22.69
CA ASP A 22 1.09 15.21 -22.36
C ASP A 22 1.42 15.07 -20.86
N SER A 23 0.76 15.79 -19.97
CA SER A 23 1.03 15.69 -18.54
C SER A 23 0.39 14.43 -17.94
N PRO A 24 1.15 13.55 -17.25
CA PRO A 24 0.58 12.38 -16.60
C PRO A 24 -0.26 12.72 -15.36
N PHE A 25 -0.26 13.98 -14.95
CA PHE A 25 -0.92 14.43 -13.72
C PHE A 25 -2.36 14.90 -14.04
N PRO A 26 -3.34 14.47 -13.22
CA PRO A 26 -4.71 14.91 -13.39
C PRO A 26 -4.86 16.42 -13.13
N ASP A 27 -5.78 17.04 -13.85
CA ASP A 27 -6.06 18.44 -13.69
C ASP A 27 -6.79 18.77 -12.36
N LYS A 28 -6.83 20.06 -12.03
CA LYS A 28 -7.50 20.58 -10.83
C LYS A 28 -8.98 20.22 -10.76
N TYR A 29 -9.70 20.21 -11.87
CA TYR A 29 -11.14 19.93 -11.91
C TYR A 29 -11.42 18.45 -11.62
N TYR A 30 -10.60 17.57 -12.16
CA TYR A 30 -10.66 16.15 -11.83
C TYR A 30 -10.44 15.92 -10.34
N MET A 31 -9.35 16.47 -9.76
CA MET A 31 -9.05 16.33 -8.33
C MET A 31 -10.16 16.90 -7.45
N ARG A 32 -10.74 18.04 -7.82
CA ARG A 32 -11.87 18.66 -7.09
C ARG A 32 -13.09 17.75 -7.04
N ASN A 33 -13.44 17.15 -8.16
CA ASN A 33 -14.66 16.36 -8.29
C ASN A 33 -14.53 14.97 -7.70
N THR A 34 -13.34 14.36 -7.78
CA THR A 34 -13.10 12.97 -7.36
C THR A 34 -12.42 12.85 -6.01
N ARG A 35 -11.68 13.88 -5.57
CA ARG A 35 -10.76 13.85 -4.42
C ARG A 35 -9.62 12.84 -4.60
N VAL A 36 -9.28 12.50 -5.86
CA VAL A 36 -8.28 11.50 -6.21
C VAL A 36 -7.14 12.14 -6.97
N LEU A 37 -5.90 11.88 -6.54
CA LEU A 37 -4.69 12.05 -7.33
C LEU A 37 -4.28 10.68 -7.87
N ASN A 38 -4.67 10.40 -9.11
CA ASN A 38 -4.30 9.15 -9.78
C ASN A 38 -3.23 9.40 -10.84
N VAL A 39 -2.03 8.87 -10.58
CA VAL A 39 -0.86 8.93 -11.48
C VAL A 39 -0.28 7.52 -11.64
N SER A 40 -1.15 6.53 -11.79
CA SER A 40 -0.72 5.14 -11.95
C SER A 40 -0.11 4.88 -13.33
N LYS A 41 0.97 4.07 -13.36
CA LYS A 41 1.65 3.62 -14.59
C LYS A 41 2.13 4.76 -15.51
N ALA A 42 2.58 5.85 -14.91
CA ALA A 42 3.01 7.05 -15.60
C ALA A 42 4.55 7.16 -15.73
N ASN A 43 5.29 6.14 -15.27
CA ASN A 43 6.76 6.11 -15.26
C ASN A 43 7.40 7.30 -14.51
N ILE A 44 6.70 7.87 -13.53
CA ILE A 44 7.25 8.96 -12.74
C ILE A 44 8.25 8.46 -11.70
N THR A 45 9.25 9.30 -11.42
CA THR A 45 10.26 9.09 -10.37
C THR A 45 10.02 9.98 -9.15
N GLU A 46 9.21 11.02 -9.30
CA GLU A 46 8.86 11.99 -8.25
C GLU A 46 7.51 12.65 -8.51
N LEU A 47 6.94 13.28 -7.50
CA LEU A 47 5.73 14.11 -7.62
C LEU A 47 6.15 15.59 -7.57
N PRO A 48 5.82 16.39 -8.59
CA PRO A 48 6.06 17.84 -8.55
C PRO A 48 5.30 18.52 -7.42
N MET A 49 5.94 19.50 -6.77
CA MET A 49 5.35 20.28 -5.68
C MET A 49 4.02 20.94 -6.10
N GLU A 50 3.94 21.48 -7.32
CA GLU A 50 2.75 22.14 -7.86
C GLU A 50 1.53 21.19 -7.91
N VAL A 51 1.76 19.90 -8.20
CA VAL A 51 0.70 18.87 -8.20
C VAL A 51 0.22 18.62 -6.77
N LEU A 52 1.13 18.54 -5.81
CA LEU A 52 0.80 18.34 -4.40
C LEU A 52 0.10 19.55 -3.77
N GLU A 53 0.52 20.77 -4.12
CA GLU A 53 -0.17 22.01 -3.73
C GLU A 53 -1.60 22.03 -4.26
N THR A 54 -1.80 21.67 -5.52
CA THR A 54 -3.13 21.56 -6.11
C THR A 54 -3.97 20.47 -5.41
N ALA A 55 -3.39 19.30 -5.19
CA ALA A 55 -4.04 18.21 -4.48
C ALA A 55 -4.46 18.60 -3.06
N ARG A 56 -3.62 19.37 -2.34
CA ARG A 56 -3.94 19.92 -1.02
C ARG A 56 -5.10 20.91 -1.08
N GLN A 57 -5.07 21.87 -2.00
CA GLN A 57 -6.13 22.86 -2.17
C GLN A 57 -7.48 22.19 -2.46
N GLU A 58 -7.47 21.13 -3.25
CA GLU A 58 -8.66 20.35 -3.59
C GLU A 58 -8.99 19.26 -2.56
N MET A 59 -8.28 19.23 -1.39
CA MET A 59 -8.48 18.25 -0.30
C MET A 59 -8.52 16.81 -0.78
N VAL A 60 -7.56 16.43 -1.62
CA VAL A 60 -7.40 15.06 -2.12
C VAL A 60 -7.20 14.11 -0.94
N ASN A 61 -7.95 13.02 -0.91
CA ASN A 61 -7.89 12.01 0.14
C ASN A 61 -7.49 10.61 -0.34
N ILE A 62 -7.39 10.42 -1.65
CA ILE A 62 -6.90 9.18 -2.27
C ILE A 62 -5.74 9.53 -3.18
N VAL A 63 -4.58 8.89 -2.97
CA VAL A 63 -3.40 9.02 -3.81
C VAL A 63 -3.03 7.66 -4.37
N ASN A 64 -3.04 7.54 -5.69
CA ASN A 64 -2.66 6.33 -6.40
C ASN A 64 -1.43 6.59 -7.29
N LEU A 65 -0.30 6.00 -6.89
CA LEU A 65 0.99 6.05 -7.57
C LEU A 65 1.45 4.65 -8.00
N ASP A 66 0.53 3.72 -8.20
CA ASP A 66 0.81 2.35 -8.58
C ASP A 66 1.60 2.24 -9.90
N GLY A 67 2.57 1.34 -9.94
CA GLY A 67 3.28 1.00 -11.18
C GLY A 67 4.17 2.12 -11.72
N ASN A 68 4.87 2.83 -10.84
CA ASN A 68 5.80 3.89 -11.17
C ASN A 68 7.27 3.49 -10.86
N LEU A 69 8.18 4.47 -10.92
CA LEU A 69 9.62 4.29 -10.71
C LEU A 69 10.10 4.96 -9.42
N LEU A 70 9.22 5.12 -8.44
CA LEU A 70 9.54 5.74 -7.17
C LEU A 70 10.52 4.86 -6.37
N ILE A 71 11.63 5.45 -5.90
CA ILE A 71 12.61 4.78 -5.04
C ILE A 71 12.34 5.01 -3.54
N GLU A 72 11.56 6.05 -3.22
CA GLU A 72 11.13 6.42 -1.87
C GLU A 72 9.73 7.04 -1.89
N LEU A 73 9.11 7.20 -0.73
CA LEU A 73 7.88 7.98 -0.60
C LEU A 73 8.18 9.44 -0.93
N PRO A 74 7.34 10.11 -1.77
CA PRO A 74 7.52 11.52 -2.03
C PRO A 74 7.49 12.33 -0.72
N GLN A 75 8.57 13.06 -0.43
CA GLN A 75 8.77 13.73 0.87
C GLN A 75 7.65 14.72 1.18
N ASP A 76 7.21 15.48 0.16
CA ASP A 76 6.20 16.52 0.31
C ASP A 76 4.75 15.97 0.35
N LEU A 77 4.58 14.67 0.19
CA LEU A 77 3.27 14.02 0.31
C LEU A 77 2.63 14.27 1.70
N HIS A 78 3.45 14.57 2.73
CA HIS A 78 2.96 14.94 4.06
C HIS A 78 2.01 16.15 4.06
N MET A 79 2.03 16.99 3.02
CA MET A 79 1.09 18.10 2.84
C MET A 79 -0.37 17.63 2.77
N LEU A 80 -0.61 16.36 2.44
CA LEU A 80 -1.93 15.73 2.37
C LEU A 80 -2.29 14.96 3.65
N SER A 81 -1.43 14.93 4.67
CA SER A 81 -1.58 14.08 5.86
C SER A 81 -2.91 14.29 6.60
N GLU A 82 -3.45 15.51 6.58
CA GLU A 82 -4.73 15.84 7.21
C GLU A 82 -5.96 15.27 6.50
N PHE A 83 -5.83 14.89 5.22
CA PHE A 83 -6.95 14.44 4.38
C PHE A 83 -6.83 12.99 3.95
N LEU A 84 -5.58 12.47 3.83
CA LEU A 84 -5.29 11.22 3.17
C LEU A 84 -5.90 10.02 3.91
N THR A 85 -6.76 9.28 3.20
CA THR A 85 -7.40 8.06 3.68
C THR A 85 -6.93 6.82 2.93
N GLU A 86 -6.44 6.97 1.71
CA GLU A 86 -5.92 5.86 0.90
C GLU A 86 -4.63 6.26 0.20
N LEU A 87 -3.59 5.43 0.36
CA LEU A 87 -2.29 5.61 -0.27
C LEU A 87 -1.87 4.31 -0.95
N VAL A 88 -1.80 4.35 -2.28
CA VAL A 88 -1.37 3.22 -3.12
C VAL A 88 -0.01 3.53 -3.73
N LEU A 89 1.00 2.78 -3.31
CA LEU A 89 2.40 2.88 -3.75
C LEU A 89 2.88 1.55 -4.34
N SER A 90 1.94 0.69 -4.72
CA SER A 90 2.27 -0.64 -5.23
C SER A 90 3.10 -0.59 -6.51
N ARG A 91 3.90 -1.66 -6.73
CA ARG A 91 4.72 -1.83 -7.94
C ARG A 91 5.63 -0.65 -8.25
N ASN A 92 6.41 -0.26 -7.25
CA ASN A 92 7.47 0.75 -7.32
C ASN A 92 8.84 0.12 -6.94
N GLN A 93 9.83 0.94 -6.68
CA GLN A 93 11.18 0.51 -6.28
C GLN A 93 11.51 0.96 -4.85
N ILE A 94 10.50 1.16 -4.00
CA ILE A 94 10.64 1.70 -2.65
C ILE A 94 11.36 0.68 -1.77
N CYS A 95 12.45 1.09 -1.13
CA CYS A 95 13.25 0.23 -0.27
C CYS A 95 13.13 0.56 1.23
N TYR A 96 12.56 1.71 1.59
CA TYR A 96 12.26 2.09 2.97
C TYR A 96 11.02 2.99 3.05
N VAL A 97 10.38 3.00 4.22
CA VAL A 97 9.27 3.90 4.56
C VAL A 97 9.78 4.91 5.59
N PRO A 98 9.64 6.23 5.37
CA PRO A 98 10.16 7.23 6.29
C PRO A 98 9.33 7.32 7.58
N THR A 99 9.95 7.80 8.67
CA THR A 99 9.32 7.88 10.01
C THR A 99 8.13 8.85 10.06
N ASN A 100 8.07 9.85 9.17
CA ASN A 100 6.95 10.77 9.07
C ASN A 100 5.65 10.10 8.59
N ILE A 101 5.66 8.81 8.28
CA ILE A 101 4.46 8.01 7.98
C ILE A 101 3.40 8.11 9.10
N SER A 102 3.81 8.30 10.34
CA SER A 102 2.90 8.50 11.49
C SER A 102 2.02 9.75 11.39
N GLN A 103 2.36 10.70 10.52
CA GLN A 103 1.57 11.92 10.32
C GLN A 103 0.23 11.65 9.59
N TYR A 104 0.13 10.52 8.86
CA TYR A 104 -1.08 10.15 8.13
C TYR A 104 -2.14 9.51 9.02
N SER A 105 -2.52 10.20 10.09
CA SER A 105 -3.39 9.67 11.15
C SER A 105 -4.80 9.26 10.69
N LYS A 106 -5.24 9.70 9.50
CA LYS A 106 -6.53 9.34 8.90
C LYS A 106 -6.46 8.20 7.90
N LEU A 107 -5.26 7.63 7.68
CA LEU A 107 -5.07 6.60 6.69
C LEU A 107 -5.83 5.32 7.06
N LEU A 108 -6.63 4.83 6.13
CA LEU A 108 -7.44 3.61 6.24
C LEU A 108 -6.85 2.47 5.42
N ILE A 109 -6.25 2.79 4.28
CA ILE A 109 -5.69 1.82 3.33
C ILE A 109 -4.27 2.26 2.96
N LEU A 110 -3.31 1.36 3.17
CA LEU A 110 -1.93 1.52 2.74
C LEU A 110 -1.51 0.31 1.91
N ASN A 111 -1.23 0.56 0.63
CA ASN A 111 -0.74 -0.47 -0.28
C ASN A 111 0.72 -0.19 -0.66
N LEU A 112 1.63 -1.05 -0.18
CA LEU A 112 3.07 -1.03 -0.44
C LEU A 112 3.52 -2.28 -1.22
N SER A 113 2.59 -3.02 -1.81
CA SER A 113 2.91 -4.29 -2.48
C SER A 113 3.83 -4.11 -3.70
N GLY A 114 4.61 -5.15 -4.01
CA GLY A 114 5.48 -5.12 -5.19
C GLY A 114 6.60 -4.07 -5.10
N ASN A 115 7.22 -3.94 -3.93
CA ASN A 115 8.34 -3.04 -3.66
C ASN A 115 9.60 -3.81 -3.20
N LEU A 116 10.59 -3.12 -2.67
CA LEU A 116 11.86 -3.70 -2.24
C LEU A 116 12.04 -3.66 -0.71
N LEU A 117 10.94 -3.50 0.04
CA LEU A 117 10.93 -3.33 1.48
C LEU A 117 11.42 -4.58 2.21
N ARG A 118 12.21 -4.40 3.27
CA ARG A 118 12.65 -5.46 4.20
C ARG A 118 12.10 -5.26 5.61
N GLU A 119 11.75 -4.01 5.95
CA GLU A 119 11.26 -3.60 7.27
C GLU A 119 10.30 -2.42 7.14
N LEU A 120 9.55 -2.16 8.19
CA LEU A 120 8.77 -0.95 8.36
C LEU A 120 9.25 -0.24 9.63
N PRO A 121 9.27 1.11 9.63
CA PRO A 121 9.64 1.87 10.81
C PRO A 121 8.58 1.69 11.90
N ILE A 122 9.00 1.80 13.16
CA ILE A 122 8.10 1.64 14.32
C ILE A 122 6.95 2.66 14.29
N GLU A 123 7.14 3.81 13.65
CA GLU A 123 6.18 4.89 13.51
C GLU A 123 4.92 4.49 12.70
N VAL A 124 4.97 3.39 11.94
CA VAL A 124 3.76 2.81 11.31
C VAL A 124 2.72 2.45 12.37
N ALA A 125 3.13 2.11 13.59
CA ALA A 125 2.24 1.91 14.72
C ALA A 125 1.34 3.13 15.03
N GLY A 126 1.71 4.33 14.57
CA GLY A 126 0.89 5.54 14.69
C GLY A 126 -0.36 5.57 13.81
N LEU A 127 -0.46 4.68 12.81
CA LEU A 127 -1.60 4.61 11.88
C LEU A 127 -2.81 3.89 12.51
N GLN A 128 -3.33 4.41 13.61
CA GLN A 128 -4.32 3.73 14.45
C GLN A 128 -5.69 3.51 13.77
N LEU A 129 -5.99 4.20 12.68
CA LEU A 129 -7.22 4.00 11.89
C LEU A 129 -7.02 3.04 10.70
N LEU A 130 -5.79 2.53 10.48
CA LEU A 130 -5.47 1.68 9.34
C LEU A 130 -6.27 0.37 9.42
N ARG A 131 -7.01 0.06 8.36
CA ARG A 131 -7.85 -1.13 8.22
C ARG A 131 -7.27 -2.16 7.27
N GLU A 132 -6.61 -1.70 6.21
CA GLU A 132 -5.99 -2.56 5.22
C GLU A 132 -4.52 -2.19 5.04
N LEU A 133 -3.65 -3.19 5.16
CA LEU A 133 -2.22 -3.08 4.87
C LEU A 133 -1.82 -4.19 3.90
N ASP A 134 -1.29 -3.78 2.76
CA ASP A 134 -0.71 -4.69 1.78
C ASP A 134 0.80 -4.47 1.67
N ILE A 135 1.57 -5.44 2.16
CA ILE A 135 3.04 -5.50 2.06
C ILE A 135 3.48 -6.72 1.24
N SER A 136 2.59 -7.30 0.45
CA SER A 136 2.90 -8.46 -0.38
C SER A 136 3.96 -8.17 -1.45
N HIS A 137 4.56 -9.21 -2.01
CA HIS A 137 5.59 -9.08 -3.05
C HIS A 137 6.74 -8.12 -2.65
N ASN A 138 7.27 -8.29 -1.44
CA ASN A 138 8.38 -7.53 -0.88
C ASN A 138 9.51 -8.48 -0.44
N ARG A 139 10.36 -8.05 0.47
CA ARG A 139 11.53 -8.82 0.95
C ARG A 139 11.55 -9.00 2.47
N PHE A 140 10.38 -8.97 3.11
CA PHE A 140 10.26 -9.17 4.56
C PHE A 140 10.64 -10.60 4.93
N ASP A 141 11.50 -10.79 5.93
CA ASP A 141 11.83 -12.10 6.50
C ASP A 141 11.10 -12.37 7.83
N HIS A 142 10.38 -11.39 8.34
CA HIS A 142 9.47 -11.46 9.47
C HIS A 142 8.35 -10.42 9.34
N LEU A 143 7.27 -10.56 10.09
CA LEU A 143 6.26 -9.50 10.21
C LEU A 143 6.82 -8.38 11.12
N PRO A 144 6.88 -7.12 10.63
CA PRO A 144 7.36 -5.99 11.44
C PRO A 144 6.53 -5.80 12.72
N ARG A 145 7.19 -5.58 13.86
CA ARG A 145 6.51 -5.44 15.16
C ARG A 145 5.48 -4.33 15.22
N CYS A 146 5.70 -3.23 14.50
CA CYS A 146 4.76 -2.11 14.42
C CYS A 146 3.37 -2.53 13.91
N ILE A 147 3.25 -3.63 13.15
CA ILE A 147 1.97 -4.12 12.64
C ILE A 147 1.08 -4.63 13.77
N TYR A 148 1.66 -5.24 14.82
CA TYR A 148 0.90 -5.78 15.95
C TYR A 148 0.23 -4.69 16.80
N GLU A 149 0.69 -3.44 16.68
CA GLU A 149 0.12 -2.27 17.36
C GLU A 149 -1.08 -1.64 16.60
N LEU A 150 -1.38 -2.11 15.39
CA LEU A 150 -2.45 -1.59 14.54
C LEU A 150 -3.81 -2.17 14.94
N GLN A 151 -4.44 -1.59 15.95
CA GLN A 151 -5.64 -2.14 16.58
C GLN A 151 -6.87 -2.16 15.68
N SER A 152 -6.94 -1.31 14.64
CA SER A 152 -8.05 -1.27 13.68
C SER A 152 -7.80 -2.14 12.44
N LEU A 153 -6.62 -2.77 12.32
CA LEU A 153 -6.26 -3.52 11.13
C LEU A 153 -7.13 -4.78 11.00
N SER A 154 -7.92 -4.83 9.93
CA SER A 154 -8.82 -5.94 9.61
C SER A 154 -8.26 -6.85 8.51
N LYS A 155 -7.40 -6.32 7.65
CA LYS A 155 -6.84 -7.06 6.53
C LYS A 155 -5.34 -6.82 6.40
N LEU A 156 -4.56 -7.90 6.50
CA LEU A 156 -3.12 -7.92 6.29
C LEU A 156 -2.78 -8.88 5.14
N LEU A 157 -2.21 -8.32 4.08
CA LEU A 157 -1.67 -9.07 2.95
C LEU A 157 -0.14 -9.01 3.01
N ALA A 158 0.49 -10.16 3.25
CA ALA A 158 1.94 -10.30 3.37
C ALA A 158 2.47 -11.50 2.57
N HIS A 159 1.70 -11.93 1.55
CA HIS A 159 2.10 -13.03 0.67
C HIS A 159 3.29 -12.65 -0.23
N ASP A 160 3.94 -13.66 -0.79
CA ASP A 160 5.10 -13.49 -1.68
C ASP A 160 6.22 -12.64 -1.03
N ASN A 161 6.61 -13.06 0.19
CA ASN A 161 7.73 -12.51 0.94
C ASN A 161 8.71 -13.65 1.32
N ARG A 162 9.52 -13.47 2.37
CA ARG A 162 10.48 -14.46 2.87
C ARG A 162 10.28 -14.72 4.37
N ILE A 163 9.04 -14.53 4.86
CA ILE A 163 8.71 -14.63 6.28
C ILE A 163 8.93 -16.06 6.75
N LYS A 164 9.75 -16.22 7.82
CA LYS A 164 10.18 -17.52 8.33
C LYS A 164 9.36 -17.99 9.53
N SER A 165 8.81 -17.05 10.29
CA SER A 165 8.09 -17.35 11.52
C SER A 165 6.91 -16.43 11.73
N ILE A 166 5.93 -16.93 12.50
CA ILE A 166 4.73 -16.19 12.90
C ILE A 166 4.76 -16.06 14.43
N ASP A 167 4.66 -14.84 14.92
CA ASP A 167 4.41 -14.60 16.35
C ASP A 167 2.90 -14.54 16.58
N ALA A 168 2.36 -15.62 17.16
CA ALA A 168 0.94 -15.74 17.52
C ALA A 168 0.68 -15.50 19.02
N SER A 169 1.66 -14.97 19.75
CA SER A 169 1.52 -14.61 21.17
C SER A 169 0.59 -13.40 21.36
N ASP A 170 0.26 -13.12 22.62
CA ASP A 170 -0.54 -11.94 23.01
C ASP A 170 0.17 -10.60 22.72
N GLN A 171 1.47 -10.62 22.38
CA GLN A 171 2.25 -9.46 21.94
C GLN A 171 2.46 -9.44 20.40
N GLY A 172 2.05 -10.49 19.71
CA GLY A 172 2.08 -10.65 18.28
C GLY A 172 0.67 -10.56 17.67
N LEU A 173 0.35 -11.50 16.79
CA LEU A 173 -0.97 -11.56 16.15
C LEU A 173 -2.13 -11.72 17.16
N GLY A 174 -1.88 -12.26 18.34
CA GLY A 174 -2.87 -12.38 19.42
C GLY A 174 -3.39 -11.02 19.92
N ALA A 175 -2.60 -9.95 19.79
CA ALA A 175 -3.02 -8.59 20.14
C ALA A 175 -4.01 -7.98 19.11
N MET A 176 -4.06 -8.51 17.90
CA MET A 176 -4.78 -7.92 16.77
C MET A 176 -6.23 -8.39 16.71
N THR A 177 -7.06 -7.93 17.64
CA THR A 177 -8.44 -8.40 17.79
C THR A 177 -9.37 -8.04 16.64
N SER A 178 -9.02 -7.05 15.82
CA SER A 178 -9.77 -6.64 14.62
C SER A 178 -9.39 -7.42 13.37
N LEU A 179 -8.31 -8.22 13.38
CA LEU A 179 -7.79 -8.87 12.19
C LEU A 179 -8.71 -9.98 11.72
N GLU A 180 -9.25 -9.86 10.52
CA GLU A 180 -10.19 -10.79 9.89
C GLU A 180 -9.55 -11.57 8.73
N THR A 181 -8.64 -10.93 7.99
CA THR A 181 -7.96 -11.52 6.84
C THR A 181 -6.46 -11.47 7.03
N LEU A 182 -5.81 -12.62 7.00
CA LEU A 182 -4.36 -12.77 7.04
C LEU A 182 -3.91 -13.66 5.89
N ASN A 183 -3.21 -13.07 4.92
CA ASN A 183 -2.63 -13.81 3.80
C ASN A 183 -1.10 -13.85 3.93
N LEU A 184 -0.58 -15.05 4.18
CA LEU A 184 0.84 -15.38 4.30
C LEU A 184 1.28 -16.41 3.25
N ASN A 185 0.56 -16.55 2.14
CA ASN A 185 0.92 -17.47 1.06
C ASN A 185 2.33 -17.17 0.53
N ASN A 186 3.00 -18.20 0.02
CA ASN A 186 4.29 -18.06 -0.66
C ASN A 186 5.32 -17.32 0.21
N ASN A 187 5.58 -17.86 1.40
CA ASN A 187 6.62 -17.40 2.32
C ASN A 187 7.54 -18.59 2.70
N ASP A 188 8.48 -18.36 3.60
CA ASP A 188 9.43 -19.38 4.07
C ASP A 188 9.06 -19.89 5.48
N ILE A 189 7.77 -19.89 5.86
CA ILE A 189 7.32 -20.26 7.20
C ILE A 189 7.63 -21.74 7.45
N GLU A 190 8.49 -22.00 8.44
CA GLU A 190 8.95 -23.35 8.80
C GLU A 190 8.00 -24.06 9.78
N MET A 191 7.28 -23.28 10.59
CA MET A 191 6.35 -23.79 11.60
C MET A 191 5.16 -22.84 11.79
N VAL A 192 3.96 -23.43 11.79
CA VAL A 192 2.74 -22.69 12.15
C VAL A 192 2.49 -22.86 13.64
N PRO A 193 2.56 -21.79 14.46
CA PRO A 193 2.41 -21.90 15.90
C PRO A 193 0.97 -22.32 16.27
N PRO A 194 0.78 -23.30 17.19
CA PRO A 194 -0.55 -23.72 17.64
C PRO A 194 -1.41 -22.56 18.18
N LEU A 195 -0.81 -21.57 18.82
CA LEU A 195 -1.50 -20.39 19.37
C LEU A 195 -2.27 -19.60 18.30
N LEU A 196 -1.88 -19.71 17.01
CA LEU A 196 -2.65 -19.12 15.92
C LEU A 196 -4.11 -19.62 15.90
N GLY A 197 -4.36 -20.83 16.44
CA GLY A 197 -5.71 -21.39 16.63
C GLY A 197 -6.61 -20.54 17.54
N ASN A 198 -6.05 -19.70 18.38
CA ASN A 198 -6.81 -18.82 19.30
C ASN A 198 -7.32 -17.54 18.63
N LEU A 199 -6.90 -17.24 17.43
CA LEU A 199 -7.36 -16.06 16.68
C LEU A 199 -8.80 -16.27 16.16
N THR A 200 -9.78 -16.01 17.05
CA THR A 200 -11.21 -16.29 16.77
C THR A 200 -11.83 -15.36 15.75
N ASN A 201 -11.24 -14.19 15.53
CA ASN A 201 -11.76 -13.17 14.61
C ASN A 201 -11.34 -13.42 13.15
N ILE A 202 -10.37 -14.29 12.92
CA ILE A 202 -9.88 -14.60 11.57
C ILE A 202 -10.95 -15.34 10.77
N LYS A 203 -11.39 -14.73 9.68
CA LYS A 203 -12.33 -15.28 8.70
C LYS A 203 -11.61 -15.94 7.53
N GLN A 204 -10.45 -15.36 7.16
CA GLN A 204 -9.61 -15.87 6.07
C GLN A 204 -8.15 -15.95 6.53
N LEU A 205 -7.60 -17.17 6.49
CA LEU A 205 -6.19 -17.47 6.78
C LEU A 205 -5.61 -18.25 5.61
N ASP A 206 -4.70 -17.63 4.88
CA ASP A 206 -4.04 -18.21 3.72
C ASP A 206 -2.57 -18.49 4.05
N LEU A 207 -2.17 -19.78 3.97
CA LEU A 207 -0.83 -20.27 4.35
C LEU A 207 -0.17 -21.15 3.25
N TRP A 208 -0.70 -21.13 2.03
CA TRP A 208 -0.18 -21.94 0.92
C TRP A 208 1.24 -21.53 0.51
N GLY A 209 1.98 -22.48 -0.08
CA GLY A 209 3.31 -22.16 -0.61
C GLY A 209 4.36 -21.89 0.47
N ASN A 210 4.21 -22.44 1.68
CA ASN A 210 5.17 -22.34 2.77
C ASN A 210 5.91 -23.66 3.00
N THR A 211 6.97 -23.67 3.81
CA THR A 211 7.86 -24.80 4.02
C THR A 211 7.49 -25.71 5.19
N PHE A 212 6.51 -25.32 6.01
CA PHE A 212 6.09 -26.09 7.17
C PHE A 212 5.50 -27.45 6.81
N ARG A 213 5.63 -28.43 7.72
CA ARG A 213 5.09 -29.80 7.55
C ARG A 213 3.68 -29.96 8.12
N LEU A 214 3.29 -29.12 9.06
CA LEU A 214 2.00 -29.15 9.77
C LEU A 214 1.45 -27.73 9.90
N PRO A 215 0.16 -27.51 9.63
CA PRO A 215 -0.88 -28.46 9.19
C PRO A 215 -0.58 -29.11 7.84
N ARG A 216 -1.02 -30.37 7.64
CA ARG A 216 -0.89 -31.04 6.35
C ARG A 216 -1.79 -30.37 5.31
N HIS A 217 -1.41 -30.48 4.02
CA HIS A 217 -2.17 -29.97 2.87
C HIS A 217 -3.67 -30.28 2.94
N GLN A 218 -4.04 -31.50 3.36
CA GLN A 218 -5.44 -31.91 3.52
C GLN A 218 -6.23 -31.00 4.48
N VAL A 219 -5.60 -30.50 5.54
CA VAL A 219 -6.22 -29.57 6.50
C VAL A 219 -6.35 -28.16 5.90
N LEU A 220 -5.32 -27.72 5.15
CA LEU A 220 -5.36 -26.42 4.47
C LEU A 220 -6.51 -26.31 3.46
N VAL A 221 -6.74 -27.40 2.68
CA VAL A 221 -7.85 -27.46 1.69
C VAL A 221 -9.22 -27.32 2.34
N MET A 222 -9.37 -27.74 3.60
CA MET A 222 -10.65 -27.63 4.34
C MET A 222 -10.98 -26.20 4.77
N GLY A 223 -10.07 -25.25 4.55
CA GLY A 223 -10.26 -23.81 4.82
C GLY A 223 -9.94 -23.38 6.24
N THR A 224 -10.07 -22.08 6.47
CA THR A 224 -9.63 -21.38 7.68
C THR A 224 -10.14 -22.01 8.97
N THR A 225 -11.46 -22.28 9.06
CA THR A 225 -12.06 -22.86 10.26
C THR A 225 -11.44 -24.20 10.65
N ALA A 226 -11.17 -25.06 9.67
CA ALA A 226 -10.54 -26.36 9.91
C ALA A 226 -9.09 -26.22 10.35
N VAL A 227 -8.34 -25.28 9.74
CA VAL A 227 -6.96 -24.99 10.11
C VAL A 227 -6.89 -24.49 11.56
N LEU A 228 -7.71 -23.51 11.93
CA LEU A 228 -7.73 -22.97 13.29
C LEU A 228 -8.13 -24.03 14.32
N ALA A 229 -9.15 -24.85 14.02
CA ALA A 229 -9.56 -25.95 14.88
C ALA A 229 -8.43 -26.99 15.06
N TYR A 230 -7.75 -27.37 13.98
CA TYR A 230 -6.60 -28.27 14.04
C TYR A 230 -5.47 -27.71 14.92
N LEU A 231 -5.12 -26.43 14.73
CA LEU A 231 -4.07 -25.79 15.52
C LEU A 231 -4.42 -25.76 17.01
N ARG A 232 -5.69 -25.45 17.34
CA ARG A 232 -6.19 -25.39 18.73
C ARG A 232 -6.02 -26.70 19.48
N THR A 233 -6.19 -27.84 18.79
CA THR A 233 -5.96 -29.17 19.43
C THR A 233 -4.51 -29.45 19.77
N ARG A 234 -3.57 -28.59 19.33
CA ARG A 234 -2.12 -28.75 19.54
C ARG A 234 -1.52 -27.74 20.49
N ILE A 235 -2.33 -26.88 21.07
CA ILE A 235 -1.89 -25.96 22.11
C ILE A 235 -1.55 -26.80 23.36
N PRO A 236 -0.33 -26.71 23.90
CA PRO A 236 0.02 -27.40 25.15
C PRO A 236 -0.91 -26.95 26.28
N THR A 237 -1.44 -27.90 27.01
CA THR A 237 -2.25 -27.68 28.24
C THR A 237 -1.37 -27.34 29.42
#